data_1c68e5d44d129c73b03b13ea0735f86e
#
_entry.id   1c68e5d44d129c73b03b13ea0735f86e
#
_cell.length_a   1.000
_cell.length_b   1.000
_cell.length_c   1.000
_cell.angle_alpha   90.00
_cell.angle_beta   90.00
_cell.angle_gamma   90.00
#
_symmetry.space_group_name_H-M   'P 1'
#
loop_
_entity.id
_entity.type
_entity.pdbx_description
1 polymer ?
#
loop_
_entity_poly.entity_id
_entity_poly.type
_entity_poly.pdbx_seq_one_letter_code
_entity_poly.pdbx_strand_id
1 'polypeptide(L)'
;MKHALLPAALLIAAGVLCTNCKTKMKISTLPYPVARMDSTVDDYFGTKVPDPYRWLEDDNSAETAAWVTAENEVTQNYLSQIPFRDKIRDRLTELWNYPKYGVPSKHGDYFFFFENDGLQNQSVLYRQKSLDGPAEVFLDPNKLSDDGTVALSDVSFSKDGKYCAYAAASSGSDWVEIRVMDVATRELLPDVIRWVKFSGAVWTRDGFYYSGYDEPKQSEALVAQNRFQKIFFHKLGTEQSADRLIYEDRAHPLRYVSAEVSKDDRHLFVFATEGTSGNEVLWADLSKGAPEFEVLFPGFANDYALVHARDGRAVFYTNEGAPRYRLVQADLNGAEPVLSELLPESELLLEGASVAGGSLFALYLDKAQSAVSQYDLSGKKLRDLKLPGIGAATGFADNDQEPFTFYSFSEFTRPASIYRYDIATGESSVFKTPDLKFDPDRFTAEQVFFDSKDGTPVSMSVAPAPSRFTATRMSVSFVVRTISAVLWFMVGLSLSLVQQRQRGFPWCPRS
;
A
#
# COMPACT_ATOMS: atom_id res chain seq x y z
N MET A 1 33.60 75.61 -17.01
CA MET A 1 34.36 74.44 -16.64
C MET A 1 34.13 74.16 -15.16
N LYS A 2 33.14 73.37 -14.81
CA LYS A 2 32.86 72.77 -13.50
C LYS A 2 31.66 71.82 -13.74
N HIS A 3 31.80 70.57 -13.45
CA HIS A 3 30.81 69.49 -13.33
C HIS A 3 31.22 68.22 -14.13
N ALA A 4 31.90 67.34 -13.48
CA ALA A 4 31.84 65.90 -13.77
C ALA A 4 32.80 65.10 -12.83
N LEU A 5 32.42 64.92 -11.57
CA LEU A 5 33.15 63.99 -10.66
C LEU A 5 32.27 63.44 -9.54
N LEU A 6 31.05 62.97 -9.87
CA LEU A 6 30.20 62.37 -8.81
C LEU A 6 29.28 61.19 -9.21
N PRO A 7 29.61 60.34 -10.18
CA PRO A 7 28.91 59.03 -10.16
C PRO A 7 29.82 57.79 -10.04
N ALA A 8 31.16 57.94 -9.92
CA ALA A 8 32.04 56.77 -9.86
C ALA A 8 32.16 56.14 -8.46
N ALA A 9 31.88 56.90 -7.39
CA ALA A 9 32.01 56.40 -6.01
C ALA A 9 30.82 55.55 -5.53
N LEU A 10 29.65 55.67 -6.14
CA LEU A 10 28.45 54.91 -5.74
C LEU A 10 28.41 53.48 -6.35
N LEU A 11 29.08 53.23 -7.45
CA LEU A 11 29.15 51.92 -8.10
C LEU A 11 30.18 50.96 -7.46
N ILE A 12 31.18 51.53 -6.77
CA ILE A 12 32.19 50.74 -6.03
C ILE A 12 31.66 50.26 -4.68
N ALA A 13 30.77 51.01 -4.04
CA ALA A 13 30.16 50.61 -2.75
C ALA A 13 29.09 49.52 -2.92
N ALA A 14 28.41 49.41 -4.07
CA ALA A 14 27.45 48.36 -4.37
C ALA A 14 28.12 47.03 -4.74
N GLY A 15 29.36 47.06 -5.25
CA GLY A 15 30.13 45.86 -5.64
C GLY A 15 30.77 45.12 -4.47
N VAL A 16 30.96 45.77 -3.32
CA VAL A 16 31.61 45.17 -2.13
C VAL A 16 30.60 44.47 -1.19
N LEU A 17 29.29 44.73 -1.32
CA LEU A 17 28.26 44.12 -0.49
C LEU A 17 27.74 42.76 -0.99
N CYS A 18 28.14 42.33 -2.22
CA CYS A 18 27.71 41.04 -2.79
C CYS A 18 28.77 39.91 -2.70
N THR A 19 29.94 40.15 -2.08
CA THR A 19 31.00 39.13 -2.04
C THR A 19 31.12 38.31 -0.77
N ASN A 20 30.16 38.41 0.18
CA ASN A 20 30.26 37.70 1.46
C ASN A 20 29.12 36.71 1.72
N CYS A 21 28.68 35.97 0.69
CA CYS A 21 27.79 34.80 0.90
C CYS A 21 28.38 33.52 0.29
N LYS A 22 29.66 33.28 0.51
CA LYS A 22 30.27 31.96 0.37
C LYS A 22 30.83 31.53 1.73
N THR A 23 29.99 31.45 2.73
CA THR A 23 30.28 30.57 3.86
C THR A 23 30.17 29.15 3.31
N LYS A 24 31.30 28.61 2.81
CA LYS A 24 31.43 27.17 2.68
C LYS A 24 31.15 26.62 4.06
N MET A 25 29.95 26.02 4.27
CA MET A 25 29.74 25.14 5.39
C MET A 25 30.90 24.14 5.33
N LYS A 26 31.85 24.24 6.27
CA LYS A 26 32.80 23.16 6.52
C LYS A 26 31.88 22.01 6.97
N ILE A 27 31.67 21.04 6.08
CA ILE A 27 31.12 19.75 6.49
C ILE A 27 32.22 19.23 7.43
N SER A 28 32.03 19.42 8.72
CA SER A 28 32.80 18.74 9.75
C SER A 28 32.60 17.25 9.48
N THR A 29 33.68 16.52 9.30
CA THR A 29 33.62 15.06 9.27
C THR A 29 33.06 14.63 10.62
N LEU A 30 31.86 14.05 10.61
CA LEU A 30 31.23 13.54 11.79
C LEU A 30 32.12 12.39 12.35
N PRO A 31 32.26 12.26 13.66
CA PRO A 31 33.03 11.19 14.27
C PRO A 31 32.24 9.88 14.24
N TYR A 32 32.16 9.28 13.05
CA TYR A 32 31.47 7.97 12.94
C TYR A 32 32.24 6.89 13.70
N PRO A 33 31.52 5.98 14.36
CA PRO A 33 32.12 4.78 14.96
C PRO A 33 32.86 3.96 13.92
N VAL A 34 33.98 3.39 14.30
CA VAL A 34 34.74 2.50 13.42
C VAL A 34 34.10 1.12 13.46
N ALA A 35 33.54 0.67 12.32
CA ALA A 35 33.06 -0.69 12.19
C ALA A 35 34.26 -1.67 12.15
N ARG A 36 34.18 -2.73 12.92
CA ARG A 36 35.17 -3.83 12.89
C ARG A 36 35.14 -4.51 11.51
N MET A 37 36.30 -4.79 10.98
CA MET A 37 36.45 -5.59 9.77
C MET A 37 36.91 -6.99 10.12
N ASP A 38 36.33 -8.00 9.48
CA ASP A 38 36.81 -9.38 9.56
C ASP A 38 37.25 -9.93 8.19
N SER A 39 37.60 -11.21 8.12
CA SER A 39 38.15 -11.85 6.94
C SER A 39 37.12 -12.64 6.14
N THR A 40 35.84 -12.39 6.32
CA THR A 40 34.77 -13.07 5.59
C THR A 40 34.89 -12.81 4.09
N VAL A 41 34.80 -13.86 3.29
CA VAL A 41 34.92 -13.82 1.83
C VAL A 41 33.93 -14.79 1.23
N ASP A 42 33.06 -14.30 0.36
CA ASP A 42 32.16 -15.11 -0.46
C ASP A 42 32.83 -15.57 -1.76
N ASP A 43 32.36 -16.69 -2.28
CA ASP A 43 32.75 -17.20 -3.58
C ASP A 43 31.54 -17.20 -4.54
N TYR A 44 31.55 -16.26 -5.45
CA TYR A 44 30.52 -16.17 -6.49
C TYR A 44 31.07 -16.79 -7.80
N PHE A 45 30.79 -18.06 -7.99
CA PHE A 45 31.18 -18.80 -9.21
C PHE A 45 32.70 -18.75 -9.51
N GLY A 46 33.53 -18.85 -8.46
CA GLY A 46 34.99 -18.79 -8.55
C GLY A 46 35.58 -17.38 -8.36
N THR A 47 34.74 -16.34 -8.22
CA THR A 47 35.17 -14.99 -7.89
C THR A 47 35.06 -14.75 -6.38
N LYS A 48 36.20 -14.47 -5.75
CA LYS A 48 36.26 -14.14 -4.33
C LYS A 48 35.85 -12.68 -4.08
N VAL A 49 34.81 -12.48 -3.27
CA VAL A 49 34.29 -11.15 -2.91
C VAL A 49 34.43 -10.99 -1.38
N PRO A 50 35.29 -10.10 -0.88
CA PRO A 50 35.39 -9.81 0.54
C PRO A 50 34.13 -9.16 1.08
N ASP A 51 33.65 -9.63 2.22
CA ASP A 51 32.57 -9.01 2.97
C ASP A 51 32.98 -8.83 4.44
N PRO A 52 33.82 -7.81 4.72
CA PRO A 52 34.39 -7.64 6.05
C PRO A 52 33.39 -7.21 7.12
N TYR A 53 32.16 -6.91 6.74
CA TYR A 53 31.10 -6.41 7.62
C TYR A 53 29.94 -7.40 7.76
N ARG A 54 30.08 -8.66 7.34
CA ARG A 54 29.08 -9.71 7.46
C ARG A 54 28.49 -9.86 8.85
N TRP A 55 29.28 -9.58 9.90
CA TRP A 55 28.83 -9.61 11.28
C TRP A 55 27.67 -8.66 11.59
N LEU A 56 27.46 -7.58 10.79
CA LEU A 56 26.32 -6.67 10.93
C LEU A 56 24.99 -7.30 10.46
N GLU A 57 25.00 -8.40 9.75
CA GLU A 57 23.80 -9.13 9.35
C GLU A 57 23.14 -9.88 10.54
N ASP A 58 23.89 -10.11 11.63
CA ASP A 58 23.33 -10.65 12.87
C ASP A 58 22.77 -9.51 13.72
N ASP A 59 21.52 -9.15 13.46
CA ASP A 59 20.79 -8.09 14.17
C ASP A 59 20.44 -8.45 15.62
N ASN A 60 20.55 -9.74 16.02
CA ASN A 60 20.37 -10.21 17.39
C ASN A 60 21.68 -10.19 18.20
N SER A 61 22.81 -9.90 17.58
CA SER A 61 24.08 -9.85 18.29
C SER A 61 24.23 -8.59 19.14
N ALA A 62 24.84 -8.72 20.31
CA ALA A 62 25.14 -7.59 21.18
C ALA A 62 26.15 -6.61 20.53
N GLU A 63 27.03 -7.10 19.64
CA GLU A 63 28.00 -6.27 18.91
C GLU A 63 27.29 -5.37 17.90
N THR A 64 26.36 -5.90 17.09
CA THR A 64 25.56 -5.13 16.15
C THR A 64 24.71 -4.09 16.88
N ALA A 65 24.04 -4.48 17.97
CA ALA A 65 23.26 -3.57 18.78
C ALA A 65 24.09 -2.40 19.35
N ALA A 66 25.32 -2.68 19.82
CA ALA A 66 26.23 -1.65 20.31
C ALA A 66 26.68 -0.70 19.20
N TRP A 67 26.97 -1.21 17.99
CA TRP A 67 27.35 -0.40 16.84
C TRP A 67 26.19 0.50 16.39
N VAL A 68 24.98 -0.03 16.27
CA VAL A 68 23.76 0.74 15.94
C VAL A 68 23.52 1.86 16.97
N THR A 69 23.71 1.57 18.26
CA THR A 69 23.58 2.57 19.32
C THR A 69 24.58 3.72 19.12
N ALA A 70 25.85 3.39 18.85
CA ALA A 70 26.89 4.39 18.64
C ALA A 70 26.65 5.25 17.38
N GLU A 71 26.17 4.66 16.28
CA GLU A 71 25.77 5.41 15.06
C GLU A 71 24.57 6.34 15.32
N ASN A 72 23.59 5.89 16.09
CA ASN A 72 22.45 6.69 16.49
C ASN A 72 22.87 7.88 17.36
N GLU A 73 23.86 7.73 18.25
CA GLU A 73 24.40 8.83 19.02
C GLU A 73 24.99 9.93 18.13
N VAL A 74 25.77 9.57 17.09
CA VAL A 74 26.30 10.54 16.12
C VAL A 74 25.16 11.29 15.42
N THR A 75 24.14 10.55 14.97
CA THR A 75 22.96 11.10 14.31
C THR A 75 22.21 12.07 15.23
N GLN A 76 21.90 11.68 16.47
CA GLN A 76 21.17 12.51 17.40
C GLN A 76 21.98 13.75 17.82
N ASN A 77 23.29 13.61 18.02
CA ASN A 77 24.19 14.73 18.31
C ASN A 77 24.18 15.76 17.18
N TYR A 78 24.20 15.31 15.91
CA TYR A 78 24.09 16.21 14.76
C TYR A 78 22.73 16.91 14.70
N LEU A 79 21.64 16.12 14.74
CA LEU A 79 20.29 16.64 14.61
C LEU A 79 19.90 17.62 15.74
N SER A 80 20.40 17.39 16.97
CA SER A 80 20.15 18.28 18.12
C SER A 80 20.73 19.69 17.96
N GLN A 81 21.73 19.87 17.09
CA GLN A 81 22.33 21.18 16.81
C GLN A 81 21.52 22.03 15.84
N ILE A 82 20.48 21.47 15.20
CA ILE A 82 19.63 22.22 14.27
C ILE A 82 18.65 23.11 15.04
N PRO A 83 18.82 24.45 15.03
CA PRO A 83 18.12 25.35 15.96
C PRO A 83 16.61 25.46 15.71
N PHE A 84 16.13 25.01 14.56
CA PHE A 84 14.70 25.05 14.18
C PHE A 84 14.06 23.67 14.15
N ARG A 85 14.77 22.60 14.49
CA ARG A 85 14.27 21.20 14.46
C ARG A 85 13.00 21.05 15.28
N ASP A 86 13.02 21.52 16.52
CA ASP A 86 11.87 21.40 17.42
C ASP A 86 10.65 22.19 16.93
N LYS A 87 10.86 23.39 16.38
CA LYS A 87 9.78 24.17 15.78
C LYS A 87 9.13 23.46 14.59
N ILE A 88 9.93 22.77 13.76
CA ILE A 88 9.40 21.97 12.65
C ILE A 88 8.64 20.77 13.20
N ARG A 89 9.22 20.02 14.14
CA ARG A 89 8.55 18.87 14.77
C ARG A 89 7.21 19.27 15.38
N ASP A 90 7.20 20.34 16.20
CA ASP A 90 6.00 20.80 16.90
C ASP A 90 4.92 21.23 15.89
N ARG A 91 5.31 21.93 14.81
CA ARG A 91 4.38 22.30 13.73
C ARG A 91 3.85 21.13 12.95
N LEU A 92 4.69 20.14 12.63
CA LEU A 92 4.26 18.90 11.98
C LEU A 92 3.33 18.10 12.88
N THR A 93 3.63 18.00 14.18
CA THR A 93 2.78 17.35 15.17
C THR A 93 1.40 18.01 15.23
N GLU A 94 1.34 19.35 15.30
CA GLU A 94 0.08 20.09 15.28
C GLU A 94 -0.74 19.82 14.01
N LEU A 95 -0.09 19.88 12.83
CA LEU A 95 -0.75 19.68 11.55
C LEU A 95 -1.21 18.23 11.34
N TRP A 96 -0.44 17.25 11.85
CA TRP A 96 -0.72 15.82 11.68
C TRP A 96 -1.74 15.29 12.68
N ASN A 97 -1.96 16.03 13.78
CA ASN A 97 -2.87 15.66 14.86
C ASN A 97 -4.33 15.97 14.49
N TYR A 98 -4.87 15.15 13.59
CA TYR A 98 -6.29 15.13 13.22
C TYR A 98 -6.76 13.68 13.06
N PRO A 99 -8.04 13.37 13.28
CA PRO A 99 -8.56 12.00 13.12
C PRO A 99 -8.50 11.57 11.65
N LYS A 100 -8.05 10.34 11.43
CA LYS A 100 -7.92 9.71 10.12
C LYS A 100 -8.80 8.47 10.07
N TYR A 101 -9.57 8.32 9.01
CA TYR A 101 -10.58 7.27 8.86
C TYR A 101 -10.28 6.37 7.67
N GLY A 102 -10.38 5.06 7.88
CA GLY A 102 -10.42 4.08 6.81
C GLY A 102 -11.82 3.89 6.24
N VAL A 103 -11.89 3.33 5.05
CA VAL A 103 -13.15 2.96 4.40
C VAL A 103 -13.82 1.83 5.20
N PRO A 104 -15.09 1.97 5.61
CA PRO A 104 -15.80 0.92 6.29
C PRO A 104 -16.08 -0.29 5.38
N SER A 105 -16.00 -1.49 5.95
CA SER A 105 -16.42 -2.75 5.32
C SER A 105 -17.42 -3.48 6.22
N LYS A 106 -18.36 -4.22 5.64
CA LYS A 106 -19.34 -4.99 6.40
C LYS A 106 -18.99 -6.47 6.38
N HIS A 107 -18.89 -7.08 7.58
CA HIS A 107 -18.66 -8.50 7.74
C HIS A 107 -19.63 -9.04 8.81
N GLY A 108 -20.51 -9.95 8.41
CA GLY A 108 -21.61 -10.42 9.26
C GLY A 108 -22.50 -9.26 9.71
N ASP A 109 -22.69 -9.17 11.02
CA ASP A 109 -23.58 -8.17 11.65
C ASP A 109 -22.90 -6.81 11.92
N TYR A 110 -21.61 -6.65 11.57
CA TYR A 110 -20.84 -5.48 11.95
C TYR A 110 -20.24 -4.77 10.74
N PHE A 111 -20.14 -3.44 10.86
CA PHE A 111 -19.25 -2.60 10.06
C PHE A 111 -17.92 -2.47 10.78
N PHE A 112 -16.83 -2.66 10.06
CA PHE A 112 -15.46 -2.51 10.55
C PHE A 112 -14.77 -1.34 9.83
N PHE A 113 -13.99 -0.57 10.55
CA PHE A 113 -13.19 0.51 9.99
C PHE A 113 -11.98 0.80 10.86
N PHE A 114 -10.91 1.23 10.21
CA PHE A 114 -9.75 1.74 10.91
C PHE A 114 -9.94 3.22 11.24
N GLU A 115 -9.54 3.60 12.45
CA GLU A 115 -9.48 4.99 12.87
C GLU A 115 -8.18 5.24 13.63
N ASN A 116 -7.53 6.40 13.35
CA ASN A 116 -6.42 6.92 14.12
C ASN A 116 -6.85 8.25 14.71
N ASP A 117 -6.68 8.45 16.01
CA ASP A 117 -7.10 9.68 16.71
C ASP A 117 -6.24 10.89 16.37
N GLY A 118 -5.13 10.69 15.66
CA GLY A 118 -4.23 11.72 15.18
C GLY A 118 -2.76 11.33 15.29
N LEU A 119 -2.30 10.92 16.45
CA LEU A 119 -0.88 10.67 16.73
C LEU A 119 -0.58 9.22 17.17
N GLN A 120 -1.54 8.32 17.17
CA GLN A 120 -1.30 6.90 17.42
C GLN A 120 -0.33 6.33 16.38
N ASN A 121 0.56 5.42 16.80
CA ASN A 121 1.51 4.76 15.90
C ASN A 121 0.81 3.98 14.80
N GLN A 122 -0.25 3.25 15.15
CA GLN A 122 -1.06 2.46 14.25
C GLN A 122 -2.54 2.82 14.42
N SER A 123 -3.29 2.75 13.32
CA SER A 123 -4.74 2.91 13.38
C SER A 123 -5.38 1.72 14.10
N VAL A 124 -6.39 2.01 14.89
CA VAL A 124 -7.15 1.02 15.65
C VAL A 124 -8.31 0.53 14.81
N LEU A 125 -8.58 -0.77 14.79
CA LEU A 125 -9.74 -1.37 14.14
C LEU A 125 -10.94 -1.32 15.08
N TYR A 126 -11.98 -0.61 14.64
CA TYR A 126 -13.26 -0.51 15.33
C TYR A 126 -14.32 -1.36 14.65
N ARG A 127 -15.37 -1.70 15.40
CA ARG A 127 -16.59 -2.31 14.85
C ARG A 127 -17.83 -1.60 15.39
N GLN A 128 -18.92 -1.62 14.63
CA GLN A 128 -20.23 -1.10 15.01
C GLN A 128 -21.36 -1.87 14.31
N LYS A 129 -22.52 -1.99 14.94
CA LYS A 129 -23.67 -2.73 14.36
C LYS A 129 -24.43 -1.93 13.29
N SER A 130 -24.41 -0.62 13.39
CA SER A 130 -25.02 0.27 12.40
C SER A 130 -24.13 1.49 12.18
N LEU A 131 -24.24 2.13 11.02
CA LEU A 131 -23.38 3.27 10.65
C LEU A 131 -23.50 4.47 11.59
N ASP A 132 -24.67 4.65 12.25
CA ASP A 132 -24.93 5.71 13.20
C ASP A 132 -24.83 5.23 14.67
N GLY A 133 -24.49 3.96 14.88
CA GLY A 133 -24.36 3.36 16.20
C GLY A 133 -23.03 3.64 16.87
N PRO A 134 -22.91 3.33 18.16
CA PRO A 134 -21.63 3.48 18.86
C PRO A 134 -20.61 2.47 18.30
N ALA A 135 -19.40 2.99 18.04
CA ALA A 135 -18.26 2.18 17.70
C ALA A 135 -17.55 1.68 18.97
N GLU A 136 -17.06 0.45 18.93
CA GLU A 136 -16.20 -0.12 19.95
C GLU A 136 -14.88 -0.62 19.35
N VAL A 137 -13.81 -0.58 20.13
CA VAL A 137 -12.51 -1.12 19.71
C VAL A 137 -12.66 -2.63 19.51
N PHE A 138 -12.30 -3.08 18.31
CA PHE A 138 -12.25 -4.50 17.99
C PHE A 138 -10.83 -5.06 18.15
N LEU A 139 -9.84 -4.42 17.48
CA LEU A 139 -8.43 -4.77 17.59
C LEU A 139 -7.60 -3.49 17.67
N ASP A 140 -6.78 -3.36 18.71
CA ASP A 140 -5.85 -2.25 18.89
C ASP A 140 -4.41 -2.74 18.65
N PRO A 141 -3.82 -2.46 17.47
CA PRO A 141 -2.47 -2.89 17.16
C PRO A 141 -1.41 -2.27 18.07
N ASN A 142 -1.70 -1.11 18.68
CA ASN A 142 -0.77 -0.45 19.60
C ASN A 142 -0.58 -1.21 20.92
N LYS A 143 -1.40 -2.25 21.15
CA LYS A 143 -1.34 -3.12 22.33
C LYS A 143 -0.80 -4.52 22.06
N LEU A 144 -0.33 -4.78 20.83
CA LEU A 144 0.23 -6.10 20.47
C LEU A 144 1.63 -6.32 21.04
N SER A 145 2.34 -5.23 21.39
CA SER A 145 3.62 -5.29 22.11
C SER A 145 3.80 -4.06 22.99
N ASP A 146 4.53 -4.22 24.10
CA ASP A 146 4.78 -3.13 25.07
C ASP A 146 5.71 -2.06 24.49
N ASP A 147 6.61 -2.43 23.58
CA ASP A 147 7.58 -1.53 22.96
C ASP A 147 7.10 -0.93 21.63
N GLY A 148 5.90 -1.31 21.15
CA GLY A 148 5.33 -0.82 19.89
C GLY A 148 6.03 -1.34 18.62
N THR A 149 6.86 -2.39 18.73
CA THR A 149 7.59 -2.96 17.57
C THR A 149 6.77 -3.96 16.76
N VAL A 150 5.61 -4.41 17.25
CA VAL A 150 4.70 -5.28 16.49
C VAL A 150 3.75 -4.45 15.65
N ALA A 151 3.74 -4.69 14.36
CA ALA A 151 2.87 -4.03 13.40
C ALA A 151 1.82 -4.99 12.83
N LEU A 152 0.58 -4.49 12.73
CA LEU A 152 -0.49 -5.19 12.01
C LEU A 152 -0.22 -5.10 10.50
N SER A 153 -0.11 -6.24 9.83
CA SER A 153 0.18 -6.31 8.40
C SER A 153 -1.03 -6.67 7.55
N ASP A 154 -1.97 -7.45 8.07
CA ASP A 154 -3.19 -7.84 7.35
C ASP A 154 -4.34 -8.11 8.32
N VAL A 155 -5.57 -7.93 7.82
CA VAL A 155 -6.83 -8.30 8.50
C VAL A 155 -7.80 -8.83 7.46
N SER A 156 -8.33 -10.02 7.71
CA SER A 156 -9.34 -10.64 6.86
C SER A 156 -10.44 -11.30 7.69
N PHE A 157 -11.64 -11.38 7.13
CA PHE A 157 -12.79 -11.92 7.82
C PHE A 157 -13.31 -13.19 7.13
N SER A 158 -13.79 -14.14 7.92
CA SER A 158 -14.49 -15.29 7.38
C SER A 158 -15.74 -14.84 6.61
N LYS A 159 -16.14 -15.61 5.61
CA LYS A 159 -17.27 -15.23 4.72
C LYS A 159 -18.60 -15.05 5.46
N ASP A 160 -18.79 -15.77 6.58
CA ASP A 160 -19.94 -15.63 7.45
C ASP A 160 -19.78 -14.53 8.52
N GLY A 161 -18.62 -13.85 8.55
CA GLY A 161 -18.32 -12.77 9.48
C GLY A 161 -18.13 -13.17 10.93
N LYS A 162 -17.98 -14.49 11.22
CA LYS A 162 -17.81 -14.97 12.60
C LYS A 162 -16.39 -14.87 13.12
N TYR A 163 -15.41 -14.96 12.23
CA TYR A 163 -13.99 -14.97 12.58
C TYR A 163 -13.24 -13.87 11.84
N CYS A 164 -12.23 -13.36 12.51
CA CYS A 164 -11.26 -12.41 11.96
C CYS A 164 -9.86 -13.00 12.10
N ALA A 165 -9.16 -13.17 10.99
CA ALA A 165 -7.73 -13.44 11.02
C ALA A 165 -6.96 -12.14 10.89
N TYR A 166 -5.91 -11.96 11.68
CA TYR A 166 -4.98 -10.87 11.53
C TYR A 166 -3.54 -11.38 11.49
N ALA A 167 -2.74 -10.75 10.66
CA ALA A 167 -1.31 -11.03 10.55
C ALA A 167 -0.51 -9.91 11.21
N ALA A 168 0.46 -10.27 12.04
CA ALA A 168 1.31 -9.32 12.74
C ALA A 168 2.79 -9.61 12.49
N ALA A 169 3.55 -8.55 12.16
CA ALA A 169 4.99 -8.59 11.96
C ALA A 169 5.72 -8.00 13.16
N SER A 170 6.80 -8.61 13.59
CA SER A 170 7.61 -8.12 14.71
C SER A 170 8.88 -7.44 14.20
N SER A 171 9.21 -6.28 14.78
CA SER A 171 10.49 -5.56 14.60
C SER A 171 10.88 -5.30 13.13
N GLY A 172 9.88 -5.05 12.26
CA GLY A 172 10.11 -4.78 10.85
C GLY A 172 10.44 -5.99 9.99
N SER A 173 10.35 -7.21 10.53
CA SER A 173 10.51 -8.44 9.78
C SER A 173 9.41 -8.62 8.74
N ASP A 174 9.75 -9.26 7.60
CA ASP A 174 8.76 -9.75 6.63
C ASP A 174 8.02 -11.00 7.11
N TRP A 175 8.53 -11.68 8.13
CA TRP A 175 7.82 -12.79 8.75
C TRP A 175 6.63 -12.29 9.55
N VAL A 176 5.48 -12.89 9.30
CA VAL A 176 4.25 -12.59 10.03
C VAL A 176 3.73 -13.84 10.73
N GLU A 177 3.03 -13.60 11.83
CA GLU A 177 2.23 -14.61 12.54
C GLU A 177 0.76 -14.30 12.31
N ILE A 178 -0.01 -15.29 11.81
CA ILE A 178 -1.46 -15.15 11.68
C ILE A 178 -2.12 -15.69 12.94
N ARG A 179 -3.04 -14.93 13.50
CA ARG A 179 -3.91 -15.31 14.62
C ARG A 179 -5.37 -15.13 14.25
N VAL A 180 -6.22 -15.91 14.89
CA VAL A 180 -7.66 -15.87 14.66
C VAL A 180 -8.39 -15.40 15.91
N MET A 181 -9.39 -14.56 15.71
CA MET A 181 -10.25 -13.99 16.76
C MET A 181 -11.71 -14.27 16.43
N ASP A 182 -12.51 -14.65 17.42
CA ASP A 182 -13.97 -14.68 17.31
C ASP A 182 -14.51 -13.25 17.26
N VAL A 183 -15.30 -12.95 16.25
CA VAL A 183 -15.82 -11.59 16.02
C VAL A 183 -16.80 -11.16 17.10
N ALA A 184 -17.62 -12.05 17.65
CA ALA A 184 -18.62 -11.69 18.65
C ALA A 184 -18.01 -11.45 20.03
N THR A 185 -17.16 -12.36 20.49
CA THR A 185 -16.56 -12.33 21.84
C THR A 185 -15.27 -11.52 21.90
N ARG A 186 -14.55 -11.36 20.77
CA ARG A 186 -13.20 -10.80 20.66
C ARG A 186 -12.14 -11.64 21.35
N GLU A 187 -12.42 -12.89 21.58
CA GLU A 187 -11.47 -13.85 22.15
C GLU A 187 -10.60 -14.45 21.04
N LEU A 188 -9.31 -14.61 21.33
CA LEU A 188 -8.40 -15.30 20.44
C LEU A 188 -8.69 -16.81 20.45
N LEU A 189 -8.73 -17.41 19.28
CA LEU A 189 -8.70 -18.84 19.10
C LEU A 189 -7.27 -19.36 19.33
N PRO A 190 -7.09 -20.67 19.57
CA PRO A 190 -5.75 -21.25 19.72
C PRO A 190 -4.92 -21.29 18.44
N ASP A 191 -5.53 -20.98 17.30
CA ASP A 191 -4.95 -21.03 15.97
C ASP A 191 -3.85 -19.99 15.83
N VAL A 192 -2.62 -20.46 15.57
CA VAL A 192 -1.41 -19.63 15.39
C VAL A 192 -0.61 -20.18 14.23
N ILE A 193 -0.47 -19.40 13.16
CA ILE A 193 0.26 -19.77 11.95
C ILE A 193 1.54 -18.96 11.85
N ARG A 194 2.67 -19.63 11.76
CA ARG A 194 4.01 -19.05 11.65
C ARG A 194 4.62 -19.32 10.27
N TRP A 195 5.77 -18.71 10.04
CA TRP A 195 6.56 -18.86 8.82
C TRP A 195 5.80 -18.44 7.57
N VAL A 196 5.01 -17.39 7.72
CA VAL A 196 4.24 -16.75 6.67
C VAL A 196 4.98 -15.50 6.19
N LYS A 197 5.07 -15.32 4.88
CA LYS A 197 5.56 -14.08 4.23
C LYS A 197 4.68 -13.73 3.05
N PHE A 198 4.39 -12.44 2.88
CA PHE A 198 3.64 -11.90 1.74
C PHE A 198 2.27 -12.56 1.54
N SER A 199 1.62 -12.93 2.65
CA SER A 199 0.32 -13.59 2.65
C SER A 199 -0.47 -13.22 3.90
N GLY A 200 -1.79 -13.20 3.75
CA GLY A 200 -2.77 -13.19 4.81
C GLY A 200 -3.60 -14.49 4.79
N ALA A 201 -4.73 -14.50 5.48
CA ALA A 201 -5.66 -15.62 5.47
C ALA A 201 -6.72 -15.43 4.38
N VAL A 202 -6.78 -16.36 3.44
CA VAL A 202 -7.77 -16.42 2.37
C VAL A 202 -8.88 -17.39 2.76
N TRP A 203 -9.97 -16.84 3.28
CA TRP A 203 -11.03 -17.60 3.92
C TRP A 203 -11.85 -18.46 2.97
N THR A 204 -12.18 -19.67 3.42
CA THR A 204 -13.16 -20.59 2.86
C THR A 204 -14.01 -21.21 3.99
N ARG A 205 -14.87 -22.20 3.72
CA ARG A 205 -15.88 -22.69 4.66
C ARG A 205 -15.37 -23.06 6.05
N ASP A 206 -14.31 -23.90 6.10
CA ASP A 206 -13.85 -24.54 7.34
C ASP A 206 -12.53 -24.00 7.88
N GLY A 207 -11.97 -22.96 7.21
CA GLY A 207 -10.65 -22.42 7.51
C GLY A 207 -10.19 -21.45 6.45
N PHE A 208 -8.90 -21.42 6.20
CA PHE A 208 -8.32 -20.49 5.22
C PHE A 208 -7.07 -21.06 4.55
N TYR A 209 -6.79 -20.56 3.35
CA TYR A 209 -5.52 -20.78 2.69
C TYR A 209 -4.54 -19.68 3.09
N TYR A 210 -3.26 -20.03 3.11
CA TYR A 210 -2.17 -19.07 3.32
C TYR A 210 -0.91 -19.53 2.59
N SER A 211 -0.04 -18.57 2.24
CA SER A 211 1.25 -18.88 1.66
C SER A 211 2.34 -18.81 2.73
N GLY A 212 3.13 -19.85 2.83
CA GLY A 212 4.14 -19.99 3.87
C GLY A 212 5.35 -20.76 3.39
N TYR A 213 6.30 -20.91 4.29
CA TYR A 213 7.55 -21.64 4.09
C TYR A 213 7.70 -22.72 5.16
N ASP A 214 8.58 -23.68 4.90
CA ASP A 214 9.04 -24.55 5.96
C ASP A 214 9.76 -23.74 7.04
N GLU A 215 9.70 -24.20 8.28
CA GLU A 215 10.40 -23.55 9.39
C GLU A 215 11.92 -23.42 9.09
N PRO A 216 12.46 -22.20 9.04
CA PRO A 216 13.88 -22.00 8.79
C PRO A 216 14.70 -22.45 9.99
N LYS A 217 15.97 -22.80 9.77
CA LYS A 217 16.88 -22.95 10.90
C LYS A 217 16.99 -21.63 11.65
N GLN A 218 17.03 -21.68 12.97
CA GLN A 218 16.98 -20.50 13.85
C GLN A 218 18.02 -19.42 13.50
N SER A 219 19.22 -19.81 13.06
CA SER A 219 20.27 -18.89 12.62
C SER A 219 20.12 -18.35 11.19
N GLU A 220 19.16 -18.86 10.42
CA GLU A 220 18.99 -18.56 9.01
C GLU A 220 17.70 -17.78 8.71
N ALA A 221 16.83 -17.58 9.71
CA ALA A 221 15.49 -17.03 9.52
C ALA A 221 15.47 -15.64 8.85
N LEU A 222 16.47 -14.80 9.11
CA LEU A 222 16.57 -13.43 8.59
C LEU A 222 17.55 -13.29 7.40
N VAL A 223 18.50 -14.22 7.24
CA VAL A 223 19.58 -14.10 6.24
C VAL A 223 19.49 -15.10 5.10
N ALA A 224 18.80 -16.23 5.29
CA ALA A 224 18.68 -17.23 4.23
C ALA A 224 17.74 -16.77 3.12
N GLN A 225 18.08 -17.10 1.87
CA GLN A 225 17.18 -16.96 0.74
C GLN A 225 15.93 -17.82 0.95
N ASN A 226 14.75 -17.19 0.92
CA ASN A 226 13.48 -17.91 0.99
C ASN A 226 13.29 -18.73 -0.29
N ARG A 227 12.99 -20.01 -0.15
CA ARG A 227 12.81 -20.94 -1.25
C ARG A 227 11.60 -21.82 -1.01
N PHE A 228 10.93 -22.22 -2.12
CA PHE A 228 9.79 -23.14 -2.08
C PHE A 228 8.63 -22.60 -1.25
N GLN A 229 8.16 -21.39 -1.56
CA GLN A 229 6.91 -20.93 -1.00
C GLN A 229 5.78 -21.87 -1.40
N LYS A 230 4.90 -22.19 -0.46
CA LYS A 230 3.84 -23.18 -0.60
C LYS A 230 2.51 -22.57 -0.23
N ILE A 231 1.43 -23.11 -0.75
CA ILE A 231 0.09 -22.82 -0.28
C ILE A 231 -0.37 -23.96 0.62
N PHE A 232 -0.78 -23.61 1.82
CA PHE A 232 -1.36 -24.52 2.80
C PHE A 232 -2.84 -24.20 3.02
N PHE A 233 -3.58 -25.18 3.47
CA PHE A 233 -4.92 -25.02 4.02
C PHE A 233 -4.90 -25.31 5.52
N HIS A 234 -5.23 -24.30 6.31
CA HIS A 234 -5.43 -24.40 7.75
C HIS A 234 -6.90 -24.60 8.07
N LYS A 235 -7.22 -25.65 8.80
CA LYS A 235 -8.57 -25.89 9.32
C LYS A 235 -8.69 -25.27 10.71
N LEU A 236 -9.68 -24.43 10.94
CA LEU A 236 -9.91 -23.81 12.23
C LEU A 236 -9.95 -24.80 13.38
N GLY A 237 -9.31 -24.46 14.50
CA GLY A 237 -9.24 -25.24 15.72
C GLY A 237 -8.26 -26.43 15.64
N THR A 238 -7.37 -26.47 14.66
CA THR A 238 -6.32 -27.48 14.56
C THR A 238 -4.93 -26.86 14.73
N GLU A 239 -3.93 -27.68 15.08
CA GLU A 239 -2.54 -27.23 15.12
C GLU A 239 -2.01 -27.04 13.69
N GLN A 240 -1.11 -26.07 13.49
CA GLN A 240 -0.47 -25.80 12.18
C GLN A 240 0.21 -27.03 11.58
N SER A 241 0.74 -27.94 12.42
CA SER A 241 1.38 -29.18 11.97
C SER A 241 0.41 -30.14 11.24
N ALA A 242 -0.90 -29.93 11.37
CA ALA A 242 -1.94 -30.68 10.68
C ALA A 242 -2.38 -30.03 9.34
N ASP A 243 -1.79 -28.90 8.97
CA ASP A 243 -2.14 -28.17 7.77
C ASP A 243 -1.84 -28.97 6.50
N ARG A 244 -2.75 -28.89 5.57
CA ARG A 244 -2.63 -29.63 4.31
C ARG A 244 -1.86 -28.79 3.30
N LEU A 245 -0.81 -29.37 2.72
CA LEU A 245 -0.15 -28.82 1.53
C LEU A 245 -1.13 -28.86 0.35
N ILE A 246 -1.38 -27.70 -0.25
CA ILE A 246 -2.31 -27.53 -1.38
C ILE A 246 -1.56 -27.34 -2.69
N TYR A 247 -0.48 -26.51 -2.66
CA TYR A 247 0.32 -26.25 -3.86
C TYR A 247 1.78 -26.03 -3.51
N GLU A 248 2.67 -26.60 -4.33
CA GLU A 248 4.13 -26.42 -4.26
C GLU A 248 4.72 -26.52 -5.67
N ASP A 249 5.57 -25.59 -6.06
CA ASP A 249 6.38 -25.68 -7.27
C ASP A 249 7.85 -26.03 -6.94
N ARG A 250 8.19 -27.32 -7.04
CA ARG A 250 9.55 -27.82 -6.76
C ARG A 250 10.55 -27.53 -7.88
N ALA A 251 10.06 -27.26 -9.08
CA ALA A 251 10.93 -26.98 -10.22
C ALA A 251 11.48 -25.54 -10.16
N HIS A 252 10.74 -24.62 -9.53
CA HIS A 252 11.07 -23.20 -9.50
C HIS A 252 11.09 -22.67 -8.06
N PRO A 253 12.18 -22.91 -7.32
CA PRO A 253 12.24 -22.67 -5.88
C PRO A 253 12.10 -21.21 -5.45
N LEU A 254 12.26 -20.25 -6.38
CA LEU A 254 12.21 -18.82 -6.09
C LEU A 254 10.87 -18.16 -6.45
N ARG A 255 9.91 -18.92 -6.98
CA ARG A 255 8.57 -18.40 -7.26
C ARG A 255 7.85 -18.06 -5.96
N TYR A 256 7.16 -16.93 -5.98
CA TYR A 256 6.15 -16.59 -4.99
C TYR A 256 4.81 -17.13 -5.46
N VAL A 257 4.02 -17.63 -4.54
CA VAL A 257 2.68 -18.15 -4.83
C VAL A 257 1.67 -17.57 -3.85
N SER A 258 0.51 -17.18 -4.35
CA SER A 258 -0.62 -16.73 -3.54
C SER A 258 -1.91 -17.41 -3.97
N ALA A 259 -2.87 -17.46 -3.07
CA ALA A 259 -4.18 -18.07 -3.31
C ALA A 259 -5.29 -17.03 -3.28
N GLU A 260 -6.33 -17.25 -4.07
CA GLU A 260 -7.61 -16.54 -4.03
C GLU A 260 -8.75 -17.54 -4.16
N VAL A 261 -9.86 -17.31 -3.48
CA VAL A 261 -11.04 -18.22 -3.50
C VAL A 261 -12.26 -17.47 -3.99
N SER A 262 -13.02 -18.09 -4.91
CA SER A 262 -14.30 -17.53 -5.35
C SER A 262 -15.26 -17.30 -4.20
N LYS A 263 -16.17 -16.32 -4.32
CA LYS A 263 -17.14 -15.96 -3.26
C LYS A 263 -18.03 -17.13 -2.80
N ASP A 264 -18.28 -18.06 -3.71
CA ASP A 264 -19.09 -19.27 -3.48
C ASP A 264 -18.29 -20.49 -3.01
N ASP A 265 -16.99 -20.34 -2.74
CA ASP A 265 -16.06 -21.42 -2.34
C ASP A 265 -15.92 -22.55 -3.36
N ARG A 266 -16.25 -22.31 -4.62
CA ARG A 266 -16.19 -23.34 -5.65
C ARG A 266 -14.85 -23.42 -6.34
N HIS A 267 -14.18 -22.29 -6.54
CA HIS A 267 -12.93 -22.23 -7.29
C HIS A 267 -11.80 -21.67 -6.45
N LEU A 268 -10.63 -22.30 -6.56
CA LEU A 268 -9.38 -21.85 -6.00
C LEU A 268 -8.46 -21.41 -7.14
N PHE A 269 -7.90 -20.22 -7.03
CA PHE A 269 -6.92 -19.67 -7.96
C PHE A 269 -5.56 -19.59 -7.28
N VAL A 270 -4.51 -19.93 -8.02
CA VAL A 270 -3.13 -19.79 -7.60
C VAL A 270 -2.43 -18.84 -8.56
N PHE A 271 -1.81 -17.81 -8.00
CA PHE A 271 -1.01 -16.83 -8.72
C PHE A 271 0.46 -17.11 -8.43
N ALA A 272 1.23 -17.46 -9.46
CA ALA A 272 2.66 -17.69 -9.35
C ALA A 272 3.43 -16.52 -9.99
N THR A 273 4.45 -15.97 -9.29
CA THR A 273 5.25 -14.84 -9.76
C THR A 273 6.75 -15.15 -9.69
N GLU A 274 7.53 -14.67 -10.67
CA GLU A 274 8.99 -14.78 -10.71
C GLU A 274 9.71 -13.45 -10.48
N GLY A 275 8.98 -12.35 -10.59
CA GLY A 275 9.54 -11.00 -10.52
C GLY A 275 8.54 -9.99 -9.98
N THR A 276 8.74 -8.72 -10.31
CA THR A 276 7.89 -7.61 -9.88
C THR A 276 6.71 -7.34 -10.81
N SER A 277 6.66 -8.01 -11.95
CA SER A 277 5.59 -7.90 -12.95
C SER A 277 5.41 -9.23 -13.65
N GLY A 278 4.20 -9.48 -14.12
CA GLY A 278 3.80 -10.72 -14.77
C GLY A 278 3.62 -11.90 -13.81
N ASN A 279 2.57 -12.68 -14.05
CA ASN A 279 2.27 -13.85 -13.25
C ASN A 279 1.50 -14.90 -14.07
N GLU A 280 1.75 -16.16 -13.75
CA GLU A 280 0.94 -17.29 -14.18
C GLU A 280 -0.25 -17.46 -13.26
N VAL A 281 -1.41 -17.84 -13.79
CA VAL A 281 -2.61 -18.15 -12.99
C VAL A 281 -3.02 -19.58 -13.24
N LEU A 282 -3.13 -20.35 -12.16
CA LEU A 282 -3.72 -21.68 -12.15
C LEU A 282 -5.06 -21.63 -11.44
N TRP A 283 -5.94 -22.59 -11.73
CA TRP A 283 -7.23 -22.71 -11.07
C TRP A 283 -7.60 -24.16 -10.80
N ALA A 284 -8.48 -24.40 -9.84
CA ALA A 284 -9.05 -25.70 -9.53
C ALA A 284 -10.51 -25.58 -9.11
N ASP A 285 -11.34 -26.56 -9.50
CA ASP A 285 -12.73 -26.69 -9.05
C ASP A 285 -12.78 -27.53 -7.78
N LEU A 286 -12.99 -26.87 -6.64
CA LEU A 286 -13.05 -27.48 -5.31
C LEU A 286 -14.27 -28.39 -5.11
N SER A 287 -15.28 -28.31 -5.97
CA SER A 287 -16.44 -29.21 -5.93
C SER A 287 -16.10 -30.65 -6.35
N LYS A 288 -14.99 -30.83 -7.06
CA LYS A 288 -14.48 -32.12 -7.50
C LYS A 288 -13.64 -32.88 -6.46
N GLY A 289 -13.39 -32.28 -5.28
CA GLY A 289 -12.60 -32.89 -4.22
C GLY A 289 -11.26 -32.19 -3.95
N ALA A 290 -10.16 -32.97 -3.87
CA ALA A 290 -8.83 -32.39 -3.75
C ALA A 290 -8.50 -31.49 -4.96
N PRO A 291 -7.88 -30.32 -4.78
CA PRO A 291 -7.60 -29.43 -5.89
C PRO A 291 -6.67 -30.07 -6.93
N GLU A 292 -7.14 -30.15 -8.16
CA GLU A 292 -6.33 -30.49 -9.35
C GLU A 292 -6.19 -29.21 -10.16
N PHE A 293 -4.96 -28.68 -10.26
CA PHE A 293 -4.71 -27.38 -10.85
C PHE A 293 -4.50 -27.49 -12.36
N GLU A 294 -5.20 -26.64 -13.09
CA GLU A 294 -5.02 -26.39 -14.52
C GLU A 294 -4.54 -24.94 -14.73
N VAL A 295 -3.74 -24.72 -15.77
CA VAL A 295 -3.27 -23.37 -16.12
C VAL A 295 -4.39 -22.61 -16.79
N LEU A 296 -4.79 -21.47 -16.21
CA LEU A 296 -5.78 -20.55 -16.78
C LEU A 296 -5.10 -19.49 -17.67
N PHE A 297 -4.04 -18.87 -17.15
CA PHE A 297 -3.23 -17.89 -17.90
C PHE A 297 -1.75 -18.30 -17.80
N PRO A 298 -1.13 -18.71 -18.90
CA PRO A 298 0.23 -19.22 -18.89
C PRO A 298 1.27 -18.11 -18.95
N GLY A 299 2.42 -18.34 -18.31
CA GLY A 299 3.63 -17.53 -18.42
C GLY A 299 3.62 -16.27 -17.56
N PHE A 300 4.67 -15.44 -17.72
CA PHE A 300 4.98 -14.31 -16.84
C PHE A 300 5.13 -12.99 -17.61
N ALA A 301 4.57 -12.90 -18.82
CA ALA A 301 4.67 -11.71 -19.64
C ALA A 301 3.64 -10.63 -19.27
N ASN A 302 2.53 -11.03 -18.66
CA ASN A 302 1.40 -10.16 -18.37
C ASN A 302 1.00 -10.27 -16.90
N ASP A 303 0.37 -9.22 -16.40
CA ASP A 303 -0.22 -9.17 -15.07
C ASP A 303 -1.66 -9.66 -15.10
N TYR A 304 -2.05 -10.48 -14.13
CA TYR A 304 -3.42 -10.90 -13.90
C TYR A 304 -3.75 -10.76 -12.41
N ALA A 305 -4.89 -10.15 -12.10
CA ALA A 305 -5.41 -10.06 -10.74
C ALA A 305 -6.90 -10.40 -10.75
N LEU A 306 -7.35 -11.22 -9.78
CA LEU A 306 -8.75 -11.54 -9.63
C LEU A 306 -9.51 -10.30 -9.10
N VAL A 307 -10.56 -9.89 -9.82
CA VAL A 307 -11.46 -8.83 -9.39
C VAL A 307 -12.66 -9.41 -8.67
N HIS A 308 -13.23 -10.48 -9.21
CA HIS A 308 -14.42 -11.14 -8.67
C HIS A 308 -14.55 -12.53 -9.23
N ALA A 309 -15.00 -13.48 -8.42
CA ALA A 309 -15.36 -14.82 -8.88
C ALA A 309 -16.57 -15.35 -8.11
N ARG A 310 -17.62 -15.75 -8.85
CA ARG A 310 -18.85 -16.34 -8.33
C ARG A 310 -19.62 -17.08 -9.42
N ASP A 311 -20.34 -18.14 -9.05
CA ASP A 311 -21.22 -18.91 -9.94
C ASP A 311 -20.51 -19.41 -11.22
N GLY A 312 -19.23 -19.80 -11.09
CA GLY A 312 -18.40 -20.28 -12.18
C GLY A 312 -17.93 -19.19 -13.14
N ARG A 313 -18.07 -17.92 -12.80
CA ARG A 313 -17.53 -16.80 -13.55
C ARG A 313 -16.46 -16.07 -12.75
N ALA A 314 -15.31 -15.83 -13.37
CA ALA A 314 -14.20 -15.12 -12.76
C ALA A 314 -13.78 -13.95 -13.65
N VAL A 315 -13.67 -12.76 -13.07
CA VAL A 315 -13.26 -11.52 -13.73
C VAL A 315 -11.84 -11.19 -13.32
N PHE A 316 -10.98 -11.00 -14.32
CA PHE A 316 -9.58 -10.66 -14.12
C PHE A 316 -9.24 -9.30 -14.73
N TYR A 317 -8.44 -8.56 -14.02
CA TYR A 317 -7.75 -7.36 -14.47
C TYR A 317 -6.42 -7.77 -15.09
N THR A 318 -6.10 -7.28 -16.32
CA THR A 318 -4.89 -7.72 -17.04
C THR A 318 -4.40 -6.67 -18.03
N ASN A 319 -3.09 -6.66 -18.28
CA ASN A 319 -2.45 -5.90 -19.36
C ASN A 319 -2.21 -6.72 -20.63
N GLU A 320 -2.69 -7.96 -20.70
CA GLU A 320 -2.54 -8.80 -21.88
C GLU A 320 -3.21 -8.16 -23.09
N GLY A 321 -2.40 -7.81 -24.13
CA GLY A 321 -2.84 -7.13 -25.33
C GLY A 321 -3.45 -5.74 -25.08
N ALA A 322 -3.29 -5.16 -23.88
CA ALA A 322 -3.89 -3.93 -23.42
C ALA A 322 -2.93 -3.20 -22.46
N PRO A 323 -1.94 -2.41 -22.94
CA PRO A 323 -0.96 -1.74 -22.09
C PRO A 323 -1.57 -0.83 -21.01
N ARG A 324 -2.79 -0.33 -21.20
CA ARG A 324 -3.55 0.45 -20.22
C ARG A 324 -4.56 -0.37 -19.44
N TYR A 325 -4.39 -1.69 -19.47
CA TYR A 325 -5.22 -2.70 -18.81
C TYR A 325 -6.67 -2.77 -19.30
N ARG A 326 -7.25 -3.95 -19.11
CA ARG A 326 -8.63 -4.29 -19.42
C ARG A 326 -9.17 -5.31 -18.43
N LEU A 327 -10.47 -5.60 -18.50
CA LEU A 327 -11.05 -6.72 -17.77
C LEU A 327 -11.43 -7.84 -18.74
N VAL A 328 -11.03 -9.05 -18.38
CA VAL A 328 -11.43 -10.29 -19.05
C VAL A 328 -12.24 -11.16 -18.10
N GLN A 329 -13.18 -11.92 -18.64
CA GLN A 329 -13.98 -12.88 -17.90
C GLN A 329 -13.65 -14.30 -18.34
N ALA A 330 -13.48 -15.19 -17.38
CA ALA A 330 -13.41 -16.62 -17.59
C ALA A 330 -14.74 -17.26 -17.16
N ASP A 331 -15.41 -18.01 -18.05
CA ASP A 331 -16.50 -18.92 -17.69
C ASP A 331 -15.90 -20.29 -17.40
N LEU A 332 -16.00 -20.73 -16.16
CA LEU A 332 -15.41 -21.96 -15.61
C LEU A 332 -16.46 -23.08 -15.44
N ASN A 333 -17.68 -22.93 -15.98
CA ASN A 333 -18.75 -23.91 -15.85
C ASN A 333 -18.65 -25.06 -16.84
N GLY A 334 -17.85 -24.90 -17.90
CA GLY A 334 -17.61 -25.90 -18.93
C GLY A 334 -16.53 -26.93 -18.56
N ALA A 335 -16.20 -27.80 -19.51
CA ALA A 335 -15.07 -28.73 -19.38
C ALA A 335 -13.73 -27.98 -19.46
N GLU A 336 -13.68 -26.90 -20.24
CA GLU A 336 -12.54 -25.99 -20.36
C GLU A 336 -13.02 -24.56 -20.12
N PRO A 337 -12.16 -23.67 -19.56
CA PRO A 337 -12.46 -22.26 -19.38
C PRO A 337 -12.69 -21.54 -20.72
N VAL A 338 -13.74 -20.72 -20.78
CA VAL A 338 -14.00 -19.86 -21.95
C VAL A 338 -13.72 -18.41 -21.58
N LEU A 339 -12.71 -17.83 -22.24
CA LEU A 339 -12.30 -16.46 -22.01
C LEU A 339 -13.04 -15.50 -22.93
N SER A 340 -13.46 -14.36 -22.39
CA SER A 340 -14.09 -13.25 -23.14
C SER A 340 -13.69 -11.91 -22.56
N GLU A 341 -13.70 -10.87 -23.40
CA GLU A 341 -13.50 -9.50 -22.93
C GLU A 341 -14.77 -9.01 -22.21
N LEU A 342 -14.60 -8.45 -20.99
CA LEU A 342 -15.69 -7.83 -20.23
C LEU A 342 -15.68 -6.30 -20.35
N LEU A 343 -14.51 -5.67 -20.13
CA LEU A 343 -14.29 -4.26 -20.42
C LEU A 343 -13.04 -4.12 -21.30
N PRO A 344 -13.13 -3.50 -22.48
CA PRO A 344 -11.98 -3.26 -23.32
C PRO A 344 -11.01 -2.25 -22.75
N GLU A 345 -9.78 -2.23 -23.24
CA GLU A 345 -8.83 -1.14 -22.99
C GLU A 345 -9.46 0.20 -23.40
N SER A 346 -9.25 1.21 -22.58
CA SER A 346 -9.71 2.57 -22.83
C SER A 346 -8.53 3.52 -23.12
N GLU A 347 -8.83 4.79 -23.43
CA GLU A 347 -7.80 5.83 -23.53
C GLU A 347 -7.15 6.15 -22.17
N LEU A 348 -7.87 5.87 -21.07
CA LEU A 348 -7.40 6.04 -19.71
C LEU A 348 -6.75 4.75 -19.20
N LEU A 349 -5.76 4.89 -18.31
CA LEU A 349 -5.18 3.77 -17.61
C LEU A 349 -6.20 3.22 -16.60
N LEU A 350 -6.60 1.98 -16.75
CA LEU A 350 -7.37 1.27 -15.73
C LEU A 350 -6.44 0.93 -14.57
N GLU A 351 -6.63 1.52 -13.40
CA GLU A 351 -5.81 1.28 -12.20
C GLU A 351 -6.32 0.11 -11.36
N GLY A 352 -7.59 -0.24 -11.52
CA GLY A 352 -8.21 -1.36 -10.82
C GLY A 352 -9.71 -1.42 -11.02
N ALA A 353 -10.31 -2.49 -10.51
CA ALA A 353 -11.74 -2.68 -10.50
C ALA A 353 -12.18 -3.42 -9.23
N SER A 354 -13.44 -3.25 -8.85
CA SER A 354 -14.05 -3.92 -7.70
C SER A 354 -15.53 -4.16 -7.93
N VAL A 355 -16.14 -5.05 -7.14
CA VAL A 355 -17.58 -5.33 -7.19
C VAL A 355 -18.20 -5.00 -5.85
N ALA A 356 -19.30 -4.26 -5.86
CA ALA A 356 -20.12 -3.97 -4.68
C ALA A 356 -21.60 -3.87 -5.08
N GLY A 357 -22.50 -4.44 -4.28
CA GLY A 357 -23.94 -4.38 -4.48
C GLY A 357 -24.40 -4.77 -5.88
N GLY A 358 -23.76 -5.78 -6.49
CA GLY A 358 -24.07 -6.24 -7.84
C GLY A 358 -23.64 -5.30 -8.98
N SER A 359 -22.81 -4.31 -8.69
CA SER A 359 -22.21 -3.40 -9.69
C SER A 359 -20.69 -3.53 -9.71
N LEU A 360 -20.13 -3.40 -10.90
CA LEU A 360 -18.69 -3.33 -11.14
C LEU A 360 -18.28 -1.84 -11.17
N PHE A 361 -17.26 -1.49 -10.40
CA PHE A 361 -16.63 -0.18 -10.38
C PHE A 361 -15.25 -0.26 -11.00
N ALA A 362 -15.01 0.49 -12.05
CA ALA A 362 -13.70 0.60 -12.69
C ALA A 362 -13.07 1.95 -12.36
N LEU A 363 -11.87 1.91 -11.81
CA LEU A 363 -11.08 3.07 -11.41
C LEU A 363 -10.03 3.34 -12.47
N TYR A 364 -10.05 4.53 -13.02
CA TYR A 364 -9.12 5.00 -14.05
C TYR A 364 -8.27 6.16 -13.56
N LEU A 365 -7.07 6.27 -14.12
CA LEU A 365 -6.23 7.45 -14.00
C LEU A 365 -6.44 8.36 -15.21
N ASP A 366 -7.02 9.55 -14.98
CA ASP A 366 -7.14 10.61 -15.98
C ASP A 366 -6.23 11.78 -15.61
N LYS A 367 -5.10 11.91 -16.29
CA LYS A 367 -4.18 13.06 -16.12
C LYS A 367 -3.82 13.33 -14.66
N ALA A 368 -3.42 12.29 -13.93
CA ALA A 368 -3.04 12.33 -12.51
C ALA A 368 -4.20 12.61 -11.53
N GLN A 369 -5.44 12.34 -11.90
CA GLN A 369 -6.61 12.30 -11.03
C GLN A 369 -7.42 11.03 -11.26
N SER A 370 -8.19 10.62 -10.28
CA SER A 370 -9.07 9.45 -10.43
C SER A 370 -10.32 9.81 -11.25
N ALA A 371 -10.71 8.88 -12.11
CA ALA A 371 -12.03 8.82 -12.74
C ALA A 371 -12.64 7.45 -12.44
N VAL A 372 -13.92 7.40 -12.06
CA VAL A 372 -14.58 6.15 -11.67
C VAL A 372 -15.83 5.98 -12.52
N SER A 373 -16.01 4.77 -13.07
CA SER A 373 -17.21 4.40 -13.82
C SER A 373 -17.88 3.19 -13.18
N GLN A 374 -19.20 3.22 -13.10
CA GLN A 374 -20.04 2.11 -12.65
C GLN A 374 -20.60 1.35 -13.85
N TYR A 375 -20.52 0.03 -13.79
CA TYR A 375 -21.04 -0.91 -14.79
C TYR A 375 -21.92 -1.96 -14.10
N ASP A 376 -22.78 -2.61 -14.86
CA ASP A 376 -23.36 -3.88 -14.43
C ASP A 376 -22.33 -5.02 -14.61
N LEU A 377 -22.65 -6.20 -14.08
CA LEU A 377 -21.75 -7.36 -14.16
C LEU A 377 -21.60 -7.95 -15.58
N SER A 378 -22.35 -7.46 -16.55
CA SER A 378 -22.17 -7.79 -17.98
C SER A 378 -21.20 -6.85 -18.69
N GLY A 379 -20.66 -5.84 -18.01
CA GLY A 379 -19.77 -4.83 -18.60
C GLY A 379 -20.49 -3.66 -19.25
N LYS A 380 -21.83 -3.56 -19.13
CA LYS A 380 -22.58 -2.42 -19.63
C LYS A 380 -22.41 -1.22 -18.70
N LYS A 381 -21.91 -0.11 -19.24
CA LYS A 381 -21.72 1.13 -18.48
C LYS A 381 -23.07 1.69 -18.00
N LEU A 382 -23.19 1.96 -16.73
CA LEU A 382 -24.36 2.57 -16.10
C LEU A 382 -24.16 4.08 -15.98
N ARG A 383 -23.00 4.53 -15.47
CA ARG A 383 -22.69 5.96 -15.30
C ARG A 383 -21.21 6.19 -14.99
N ASP A 384 -20.79 7.45 -15.11
CA ASP A 384 -19.57 7.97 -14.50
C ASP A 384 -19.91 8.56 -13.13
N LEU A 385 -19.03 8.35 -12.14
CA LEU A 385 -19.21 8.91 -10.82
C LEU A 385 -18.73 10.36 -10.80
N LYS A 386 -19.53 11.22 -10.18
CA LYS A 386 -19.12 12.59 -9.90
C LYS A 386 -18.31 12.60 -8.61
N LEU A 387 -16.99 12.66 -8.73
CA LEU A 387 -16.09 12.82 -7.59
C LEU A 387 -16.11 14.24 -7.04
N PRO A 388 -15.71 14.44 -5.75
CA PRO A 388 -15.79 15.75 -5.09
C PRO A 388 -14.92 16.84 -5.72
N GLY A 389 -13.80 16.49 -6.36
CA GLY A 389 -12.86 17.46 -6.93
C GLY A 389 -11.76 16.79 -7.73
N ILE A 390 -10.61 17.50 -7.86
CA ILE A 390 -9.39 17.00 -8.50
C ILE A 390 -8.56 16.26 -7.44
N GLY A 391 -8.55 14.93 -7.49
CA GLY A 391 -7.88 14.15 -6.46
C GLY A 391 -7.86 12.66 -6.74
N ALA A 392 -7.59 11.89 -5.70
CA ALA A 392 -7.51 10.44 -5.74
C ALA A 392 -8.67 9.80 -4.96
N ALA A 393 -9.35 8.86 -5.61
CA ALA A 393 -10.40 8.02 -5.02
C ALA A 393 -9.88 6.60 -4.83
N THR A 394 -10.26 5.93 -3.73
CA THR A 394 -10.00 4.52 -3.48
C THR A 394 -11.17 3.91 -2.71
N GLY A 395 -11.41 2.61 -2.86
CA GLY A 395 -12.52 1.92 -2.20
C GLY A 395 -13.44 1.28 -3.22
N PHE A 396 -14.75 1.43 -3.06
CA PHE A 396 -15.79 0.78 -3.87
C PHE A 396 -15.78 -0.74 -3.77
N ALA A 397 -15.18 -1.27 -2.68
CA ALA A 397 -15.00 -2.71 -2.52
C ALA A 397 -16.12 -3.33 -1.71
N ASP A 398 -16.34 -4.56 -2.05
CA ASP A 398 -16.77 -5.71 -1.28
C ASP A 398 -17.89 -5.50 -0.25
N ASN A 399 -19.03 -5.07 -0.74
CA ASN A 399 -20.26 -5.05 0.04
C ASN A 399 -21.41 -5.60 -0.79
N ASP A 400 -21.46 -6.91 -0.95
CA ASP A 400 -22.47 -7.57 -1.79
C ASP A 400 -23.91 -7.46 -1.26
N GLN A 401 -24.08 -7.09 0.02
CA GLN A 401 -25.36 -7.13 0.71
C GLN A 401 -26.02 -5.76 0.89
N GLU A 402 -25.27 -4.67 0.71
CA GLU A 402 -25.79 -3.34 0.96
C GLU A 402 -26.10 -2.59 -0.35
N PRO A 403 -27.11 -1.73 -0.38
CA PRO A 403 -27.43 -0.91 -1.56
C PRO A 403 -26.47 0.27 -1.74
N PHE A 404 -25.41 0.35 -0.96
CA PHE A 404 -24.39 1.39 -0.98
C PHE A 404 -22.98 0.81 -0.82
N THR A 405 -21.99 1.56 -1.23
CA THR A 405 -20.58 1.29 -0.92
C THR A 405 -19.91 2.56 -0.39
N PHE A 406 -18.67 2.43 0.03
CA PHE A 406 -17.86 3.56 0.51
C PHE A 406 -16.63 3.74 -0.35
N TYR A 407 -16.18 4.99 -0.41
CA TYR A 407 -14.88 5.33 -0.98
C TYR A 407 -14.21 6.44 -0.16
N SER A 408 -12.90 6.45 -0.20
CA SER A 408 -12.05 7.51 0.32
C SER A 408 -11.70 8.45 -0.83
N PHE A 409 -11.74 9.75 -0.58
CA PHE A 409 -11.30 10.76 -1.54
C PHE A 409 -10.36 11.76 -0.87
N SER A 410 -9.22 12.02 -1.49
CA SER A 410 -8.24 13.01 -1.06
C SER A 410 -7.85 13.93 -2.20
N GLU A 411 -7.53 15.17 -1.88
CA GLU A 411 -7.05 16.18 -2.83
C GLU A 411 -5.85 16.94 -2.24
N PHE A 412 -5.17 17.75 -3.04
CA PHE A 412 -3.97 18.47 -2.59
C PHE A 412 -4.23 19.47 -1.45
N THR A 413 -5.47 19.90 -1.30
CA THR A 413 -5.90 20.89 -0.30
C THR A 413 -6.59 20.27 0.91
N ARG A 414 -6.99 19.00 0.80
CA ARG A 414 -7.77 18.31 1.83
C ARG A 414 -7.33 16.86 1.96
N PRO A 415 -6.98 16.38 3.16
CA PRO A 415 -6.72 14.97 3.41
C PRO A 415 -7.98 14.13 3.20
N ALA A 416 -7.79 12.81 3.16
CA ALA A 416 -8.83 11.85 2.85
C ALA A 416 -10.08 12.01 3.72
N SER A 417 -11.22 12.10 3.06
CA SER A 417 -12.56 12.01 3.63
C SER A 417 -13.26 10.76 3.10
N ILE A 418 -14.14 10.16 3.89
CA ILE A 418 -14.90 8.98 3.50
C ILE A 418 -16.28 9.42 3.01
N TYR A 419 -16.64 8.89 1.87
CA TYR A 419 -17.93 9.12 1.21
C TYR A 419 -18.72 7.82 1.16
N ARG A 420 -20.01 7.92 1.37
CA ARG A 420 -20.99 6.87 1.10
C ARG A 420 -21.59 7.11 -0.30
N TYR A 421 -21.57 6.08 -1.12
CA TYR A 421 -22.11 6.09 -2.48
C TYR A 421 -23.34 5.20 -2.57
N ASP A 422 -24.49 5.73 -2.96
CA ASP A 422 -25.70 4.98 -3.24
C ASP A 422 -25.60 4.37 -4.65
N ILE A 423 -25.64 3.04 -4.72
CA ILE A 423 -25.38 2.28 -5.95
C ILE A 423 -26.51 2.49 -6.97
N ALA A 424 -27.74 2.62 -6.52
CA ALA A 424 -28.91 2.76 -7.41
C ALA A 424 -29.01 4.17 -7.98
N THR A 425 -28.87 5.20 -7.15
CA THR A 425 -29.02 6.60 -7.57
C THR A 425 -27.74 7.19 -8.15
N GLY A 426 -26.57 6.73 -7.71
CA GLY A 426 -25.26 7.30 -8.08
C GLY A 426 -24.89 8.52 -7.27
N GLU A 427 -25.60 8.79 -6.17
CA GLU A 427 -25.33 9.93 -5.31
C GLU A 427 -24.26 9.62 -4.26
N SER A 428 -23.36 10.57 -4.04
CA SER A 428 -22.34 10.52 -2.99
C SER A 428 -22.68 11.50 -1.88
N SER A 429 -22.52 11.05 -0.64
CA SER A 429 -22.62 11.91 0.54
C SER A 429 -21.41 11.74 1.44
N VAL A 430 -20.99 12.81 2.11
CA VAL A 430 -19.91 12.75 3.09
C VAL A 430 -20.34 11.86 4.25
N PHE A 431 -19.54 10.86 4.58
CA PHE A 431 -19.76 9.99 5.74
C PHE A 431 -18.87 10.36 6.92
N LYS A 432 -17.55 10.51 6.69
CA LYS A 432 -16.60 11.00 7.69
C LYS A 432 -15.60 11.96 7.05
N THR A 433 -15.29 13.05 7.74
CA THR A 433 -14.27 14.01 7.33
C THR A 433 -13.36 14.33 8.51
N PRO A 434 -12.04 14.54 8.29
CA PRO A 434 -11.13 14.93 9.34
C PRO A 434 -11.43 16.32 9.88
N ASP A 435 -11.29 16.51 11.20
CA ASP A 435 -11.33 17.84 11.84
C ASP A 435 -9.93 18.47 11.74
N LEU A 436 -9.79 19.44 10.85
CA LEU A 436 -8.50 20.03 10.49
C LEU A 436 -8.22 21.29 11.33
N LYS A 437 -6.95 21.50 11.69
CA LYS A 437 -6.49 22.72 12.38
C LYS A 437 -6.30 23.92 11.45
N PHE A 438 -6.71 23.80 10.19
CA PHE A 438 -6.73 24.88 9.20
C PHE A 438 -8.00 24.78 8.36
N ASP A 439 -8.37 25.87 7.73
CA ASP A 439 -9.52 25.93 6.82
C ASP A 439 -9.08 25.51 5.40
N PRO A 440 -9.43 24.31 4.93
CA PRO A 440 -9.06 23.82 3.59
C PRO A 440 -9.76 24.59 2.47
N ASP A 441 -10.92 25.19 2.71
CA ASP A 441 -11.69 25.94 1.71
C ASP A 441 -11.03 27.28 1.31
N ARG A 442 -9.99 27.67 2.04
CA ARG A 442 -9.11 28.79 1.67
C ARG A 442 -8.15 28.46 0.52
N PHE A 443 -8.09 27.22 0.09
CA PHE A 443 -7.21 26.75 -0.96
C PHE A 443 -8.06 26.16 -2.09
N THR A 444 -7.61 26.34 -3.32
CA THR A 444 -8.21 25.72 -4.50
C THR A 444 -7.15 24.87 -5.18
N ALA A 445 -7.54 23.71 -5.71
CA ALA A 445 -6.68 22.93 -6.59
C ALA A 445 -7.07 23.18 -8.03
N GLU A 446 -6.10 23.49 -8.87
CA GLU A 446 -6.26 23.67 -10.31
C GLU A 446 -5.30 22.76 -11.04
N GLN A 447 -5.75 22.17 -12.14
CA GLN A 447 -4.89 21.44 -13.04
C GLN A 447 -4.58 22.30 -14.26
N VAL A 448 -3.29 22.53 -14.51
CA VAL A 448 -2.81 23.25 -15.68
C VAL A 448 -1.93 22.33 -16.53
N PHE A 449 -1.84 22.63 -17.82
CA PHE A 449 -1.08 21.82 -18.77
C PHE A 449 0.01 22.68 -19.40
N PHE A 450 1.16 22.06 -19.69
CA PHE A 450 2.22 22.64 -20.47
C PHE A 450 2.86 21.56 -21.35
N ASP A 451 3.37 21.97 -22.50
CA ASP A 451 4.00 21.04 -23.42
C ASP A 451 5.44 20.72 -22.98
N SER A 452 5.80 19.45 -22.99
CA SER A 452 7.17 18.95 -22.90
C SER A 452 7.97 19.31 -24.16
N LYS A 453 9.27 19.07 -24.16
CA LYS A 453 10.14 19.34 -25.32
C LYS A 453 9.75 18.57 -26.58
N ASP A 454 9.12 17.44 -26.42
CA ASP A 454 8.60 16.56 -27.49
C ASP A 454 7.14 16.87 -27.88
N GLY A 455 6.54 17.92 -27.30
CA GLY A 455 5.14 18.27 -27.52
C GLY A 455 4.13 17.48 -26.69
N THR A 456 4.59 16.59 -25.82
CA THR A 456 3.68 15.84 -24.94
C THR A 456 3.09 16.75 -23.88
N PRO A 457 1.74 16.86 -23.73
CA PRO A 457 1.12 17.66 -22.70
C PRO A 457 1.36 17.03 -21.32
N VAL A 458 1.97 17.80 -20.41
CA VAL A 458 2.25 17.42 -19.03
C VAL A 458 1.27 18.14 -18.11
N SER A 459 0.58 17.38 -17.26
CA SER A 459 -0.30 17.95 -16.24
C SER A 459 0.49 18.42 -15.02
N MET A 460 0.07 19.52 -14.43
CA MET A 460 0.59 20.04 -13.17
C MET A 460 -0.58 20.48 -12.29
N SER A 461 -0.66 19.95 -11.07
CA SER A 461 -1.62 20.41 -10.08
C SER A 461 -1.04 21.57 -9.27
N VAL A 462 -1.80 22.64 -9.14
CA VAL A 462 -1.42 23.85 -8.42
C VAL A 462 -2.46 24.12 -7.34
N ALA A 463 -2.00 24.34 -6.11
CA ALA A 463 -2.85 24.70 -4.98
C ALA A 463 -2.49 26.11 -4.46
N PRO A 464 -2.98 27.19 -5.11
CA PRO A 464 -2.72 28.55 -4.67
C PRO A 464 -3.53 28.91 -3.43
N ALA A 465 -2.91 29.68 -2.51
CA ALA A 465 -3.65 30.35 -1.45
C ALA A 465 -4.29 31.65 -1.98
N PRO A 466 -5.56 31.98 -1.66
CA PRO A 466 -6.33 33.03 -2.29
C PRO A 466 -5.79 34.48 -2.20
N SER A 467 -4.76 34.76 -1.43
CA SER A 467 -4.41 36.14 -1.09
C SER A 467 -2.99 36.59 -1.39
N ARG A 468 -2.14 35.82 -2.13
CA ARG A 468 -0.75 36.23 -2.36
C ARG A 468 -0.15 35.95 -3.76
N PHE A 469 -0.93 35.58 -4.74
CA PHE A 469 -0.42 35.35 -6.10
C PHE A 469 -1.03 36.32 -7.13
N THR A 470 -0.69 37.61 -6.99
CA THR A 470 -0.67 38.51 -8.14
C THR A 470 0.76 38.55 -8.67
N ALA A 471 0.91 37.96 -9.85
CA ALA A 471 2.02 38.15 -10.79
C ALA A 471 3.45 37.87 -10.30
N THR A 472 3.91 36.66 -10.45
CA THR A 472 5.19 36.42 -11.14
C THR A 472 5.24 34.93 -11.53
N ARG A 473 4.93 34.63 -12.77
CA ARG A 473 4.88 33.27 -13.37
C ARG A 473 6.19 32.45 -13.30
N MET A 474 7.27 32.97 -12.75
CA MET A 474 8.57 32.31 -12.80
C MET A 474 9.12 31.76 -11.47
N SER A 475 8.59 32.12 -10.31
CA SER A 475 9.13 31.65 -9.03
C SER A 475 8.39 30.45 -8.41
N VAL A 476 7.21 30.14 -8.89
CA VAL A 476 6.35 29.05 -8.36
C VAL A 476 6.90 27.68 -8.73
N SER A 477 7.54 27.51 -9.88
CA SER A 477 8.09 26.22 -10.31
C SER A 477 9.18 25.64 -9.40
N PHE A 478 9.90 26.45 -8.63
CA PHE A 478 11.00 25.97 -7.80
C PHE A 478 10.55 25.57 -6.38
N VAL A 479 9.58 26.30 -5.82
CA VAL A 479 9.04 26.00 -4.47
C VAL A 479 8.07 24.81 -4.51
N VAL A 480 7.25 24.71 -5.55
CA VAL A 480 6.32 23.57 -5.73
C VAL A 480 7.07 22.26 -6.01
N ARG A 481 8.19 22.29 -6.76
CA ARG A 481 9.02 21.08 -6.95
C ARG A 481 9.64 20.57 -5.65
N THR A 482 10.01 21.46 -4.73
CA THR A 482 10.64 21.06 -3.47
C THR A 482 9.62 20.62 -2.43
N ILE A 483 8.46 21.27 -2.36
CA ILE A 483 7.37 20.90 -1.44
C ILE A 483 6.60 19.69 -1.96
N SER A 484 6.33 19.58 -3.26
CA SER A 484 5.71 18.40 -3.85
C SER A 484 6.61 17.17 -3.78
N ALA A 485 7.94 17.32 -3.94
CA ALA A 485 8.85 16.18 -3.75
C ALA A 485 8.85 15.66 -2.31
N VAL A 486 8.73 16.54 -1.31
CA VAL A 486 8.67 16.15 0.11
C VAL A 486 7.29 15.64 0.50
N LEU A 487 6.20 16.26 0.03
CA LEU A 487 4.84 15.72 0.24
C LEU A 487 4.59 14.45 -0.60
N TRP A 488 5.09 14.37 -1.83
CA TRP A 488 5.01 13.15 -2.64
C TRP A 488 5.85 12.02 -2.04
N PHE A 489 6.98 12.32 -1.42
CA PHE A 489 7.76 11.33 -0.70
C PHE A 489 7.04 10.84 0.56
N MET A 490 6.31 11.71 1.28
CA MET A 490 5.54 11.33 2.47
C MET A 490 4.16 10.74 2.15
N VAL A 491 3.43 11.31 1.19
CA VAL A 491 2.10 10.81 0.76
C VAL A 491 2.27 9.65 -0.22
N GLY A 492 3.28 9.65 -1.07
CA GLY A 492 3.62 8.55 -1.97
C GLY A 492 4.12 7.31 -1.25
N LEU A 493 4.83 7.43 -0.12
CA LEU A 493 5.15 6.30 0.75
C LEU A 493 3.89 5.73 1.44
N SER A 494 2.96 6.58 1.88
CA SER A 494 1.70 6.11 2.48
C SER A 494 0.74 5.51 1.44
N LEU A 495 0.59 6.12 0.26
CA LEU A 495 -0.25 5.61 -0.82
C LEU A 495 0.40 4.42 -1.56
N SER A 496 1.73 4.42 -1.76
CA SER A 496 2.45 3.25 -2.28
C SER A 496 2.37 2.04 -1.35
N LEU A 497 2.43 2.25 -0.04
CA LEU A 497 2.26 1.18 0.95
C LEU A 497 0.82 0.65 0.97
N VAL A 498 -0.19 1.49 0.75
CA VAL A 498 -1.60 1.07 0.67
C VAL A 498 -1.92 0.44 -0.68
N GLN A 499 -1.41 0.97 -1.79
CA GLN A 499 -1.62 0.38 -3.13
C GLN A 499 -0.79 -0.90 -3.34
N GLN A 500 0.42 -1.01 -2.78
CA GLN A 500 1.19 -2.25 -2.81
C GLN A 500 0.57 -3.34 -1.91
N ARG A 501 -0.13 -2.97 -0.82
CA ARG A 501 -0.89 -3.93 -0.01
C ARG A 501 -2.09 -4.54 -0.76
N GLN A 502 -2.72 -3.80 -1.66
CA GLN A 502 -3.78 -4.35 -2.53
C GLN A 502 -3.26 -5.17 -3.71
N ARG A 503 -1.96 -5.08 -4.05
CA ARG A 503 -1.38 -5.75 -5.22
C ARG A 503 -0.47 -6.93 -4.92
N GLY A 504 -0.24 -7.31 -3.65
CA GLY A 504 0.52 -8.52 -3.30
C GLY A 504 1.96 -8.59 -3.82
N PHE A 505 2.65 -7.44 -4.04
CA PHE A 505 4.01 -7.45 -4.59
C PHE A 505 5.08 -7.32 -3.50
N PRO A 506 6.10 -8.20 -3.51
CA PRO A 506 7.24 -8.12 -2.62
C PRO A 506 8.25 -7.05 -3.06
N TRP A 507 8.73 -6.28 -2.09
CA TRP A 507 9.89 -5.41 -2.26
C TRP A 507 11.16 -6.25 -2.45
N CYS A 508 11.89 -6.05 -3.54
CA CYS A 508 13.27 -6.50 -3.67
C CYS A 508 14.17 -5.27 -3.55
N PRO A 509 15.05 -5.17 -2.54
CA PRO A 509 16.06 -4.11 -2.52
C PRO A 509 17.09 -4.43 -3.60
N ARG A 510 17.35 -3.46 -4.47
CA ARG A 510 18.53 -3.50 -5.34
C ARG A 510 19.78 -3.37 -4.47
N SER A 511 20.67 -4.32 -4.60
CA SER A 511 22.07 -4.28 -4.17
C SER A 511 22.83 -3.11 -4.77
#